data_dc387f04a5a506be54d87ea937c34279
#
_entry.id   dc387f04a5a506be54d87ea937c34279
#
_cell.length_a   1.000
_cell.length_b   1.000
_cell.length_c   1.000
_cell.angle_alpha   90.00
_cell.angle_beta   90.00
_cell.angle_gamma   90.00
#
_symmetry.space_group_name_H-M   'P 1'
#
loop_
_entity.id
_entity.type
_entity.pdbx_description
1 polymer ?
#
loop_
_entity_poly.entity_id
_entity_poly.type
_entity_poly.pdbx_seq_one_letter_code
_entity_poly.pdbx_strand_id
1 'polypeptide(L)'
;MLSFVLVAMLAGPFGEQPTPLGSKSDRLIRVYQQGVYSRELVLNLQRAVSRLLDGSGIALAFIDCEGQPICNEGLRRDELVLRLVSGLHPTDSTTCGMAFRGTPGRPGVLMSVYRGCVLKTSKQLRGLALSRTRSTVLLELTEADMLAPIVIHEVVHLLLPGEAHGLGIWQAVLAADDWERLGNGELKLGADLTSRLRAVFSAQAPATHAEGR
;
A
#
# COMPACT_ATOMS: atom_id res chain seq x y z
N MET A 1 -39.49 -53.57 7.23
CA MET A 1 -38.91 -52.63 6.23
C MET A 1 -38.28 -51.48 6.97
N LEU A 2 -36.96 -51.50 7.18
CA LEU A 2 -36.20 -50.44 7.83
C LEU A 2 -35.62 -49.54 6.72
N SER A 3 -36.04 -48.27 6.69
CA SER A 3 -35.47 -47.24 5.82
C SER A 3 -34.25 -46.63 6.52
N PHE A 4 -33.09 -46.83 5.93
CA PHE A 4 -31.86 -46.11 6.31
C PHE A 4 -31.84 -44.72 5.65
N VAL A 5 -31.80 -43.67 6.45
CA VAL A 5 -31.56 -42.30 6.00
C VAL A 5 -30.07 -42.06 6.01
N LEU A 6 -29.50 -41.88 4.82
CA LEU A 6 -28.10 -41.54 4.63
C LEU A 6 -27.92 -40.02 4.80
N VAL A 7 -27.30 -39.59 5.90
CA VAL A 7 -26.93 -38.16 6.11
C VAL A 7 -25.60 -37.91 5.41
N ALA A 8 -25.65 -37.19 4.29
CA ALA A 8 -24.48 -36.70 3.62
C ALA A 8 -23.93 -35.49 4.37
N MET A 9 -22.78 -35.64 5.04
CA MET A 9 -22.03 -34.51 5.59
C MET A 9 -21.41 -33.72 4.43
N LEU A 10 -21.90 -32.52 4.17
CA LEU A 10 -21.28 -31.54 3.29
C LEU A 10 -20.04 -30.98 4.01
N ALA A 11 -18.88 -31.39 3.53
CA ALA A 11 -17.62 -30.73 3.90
C ALA A 11 -17.66 -29.28 3.40
N GLY A 12 -17.69 -28.32 4.32
CA GLY A 12 -17.62 -26.91 4.02
C GLY A 12 -16.28 -26.53 3.36
N PRO A 13 -16.25 -25.43 2.59
CA PRO A 13 -15.02 -25.02 1.90
C PRO A 13 -13.94 -24.70 2.92
N PHE A 14 -12.78 -25.31 2.70
CA PHE A 14 -11.55 -25.05 3.43
C PHE A 14 -11.27 -23.55 3.47
N GLY A 15 -11.24 -23.00 4.68
CA GLY A 15 -10.78 -21.63 4.89
C GLY A 15 -9.37 -21.49 4.32
N GLU A 16 -9.17 -20.51 3.43
CA GLU A 16 -7.86 -20.12 2.95
C GLU A 16 -6.98 -19.79 4.16
N GLN A 17 -6.05 -20.67 4.46
CA GLN A 17 -5.00 -20.39 5.44
C GLN A 17 -4.19 -19.21 4.92
N PRO A 18 -3.91 -18.19 5.75
CA PRO A 18 -3.02 -17.11 5.35
C PRO A 18 -1.68 -17.72 4.97
N THR A 19 -1.25 -17.44 3.73
CA THR A 19 0.05 -17.83 3.20
C THR A 19 1.13 -17.39 4.19
N PRO A 20 2.08 -18.25 4.57
CA PRO A 20 3.15 -17.88 5.49
C PRO A 20 3.98 -16.74 4.88
N LEU A 21 4.11 -15.64 5.61
CA LEU A 21 5.03 -14.53 5.37
C LEU A 21 6.46 -15.08 5.31
N GLY A 22 6.96 -15.34 4.13
CA GLY A 22 8.21 -16.07 3.97
C GLY A 22 9.01 -15.82 2.71
N SER A 23 9.12 -14.56 2.24
CA SER A 23 10.22 -14.22 1.34
C SER A 23 11.07 -13.11 1.97
N LYS A 24 12.40 -13.23 1.81
CA LYS A 24 13.42 -12.40 2.48
C LYS A 24 13.40 -10.90 2.14
N SER A 25 12.42 -10.41 1.40
CA SER A 25 12.32 -9.03 0.93
C SER A 25 11.01 -8.32 1.29
N ASP A 26 10.17 -8.94 2.12
CA ASP A 26 8.88 -8.35 2.48
C ASP A 26 9.03 -7.35 3.62
N ARG A 27 8.45 -6.16 3.46
CA ARG A 27 8.29 -5.21 4.56
C ARG A 27 6.88 -5.20 5.05
N LEU A 28 6.75 -5.15 6.36
CA LEU A 28 5.46 -5.06 7.01
C LEU A 28 5.07 -3.60 7.21
N ILE A 29 3.85 -3.26 6.81
CA ILE A 29 3.24 -1.96 7.07
C ILE A 29 2.12 -2.14 8.08
N ARG A 30 2.26 -1.56 9.26
CA ARG A 30 1.19 -1.47 10.24
C ARG A 30 0.28 -0.31 9.88
N VAL A 31 -0.99 -0.59 9.65
CA VAL A 31 -1.99 0.41 9.23
C VAL A 31 -2.82 0.83 10.43
N TYR A 32 -2.73 2.10 10.80
CA TYR A 32 -3.56 2.73 11.83
C TYR A 32 -4.57 3.66 11.16
N GLN A 33 -5.83 3.41 11.42
CA GLN A 33 -6.94 4.14 10.83
C GLN A 33 -7.40 5.25 11.77
N GLN A 34 -7.46 6.50 11.27
CA GLN A 34 -8.02 7.64 12.00
C GLN A 34 -9.32 8.07 11.35
N GLY A 35 -10.43 7.53 11.83
CA GLY A 35 -11.78 7.73 11.32
C GLY A 35 -12.48 6.43 10.98
N VAL A 36 -13.60 6.52 10.28
CA VAL A 36 -14.38 5.35 9.89
C VAL A 36 -13.83 4.78 8.58
N TYR A 37 -13.17 3.65 8.67
CA TYR A 37 -12.69 2.88 7.53
C TYR A 37 -13.17 1.44 7.64
N SER A 38 -13.17 0.73 6.54
CA SER A 38 -13.45 -0.69 6.54
C SER A 38 -12.15 -1.50 6.44
N ARG A 39 -12.11 -2.64 7.10
CA ARG A 39 -11.04 -3.64 6.91
C ARG A 39 -10.84 -3.99 5.44
N GLU A 40 -11.92 -3.97 4.67
CA GLU A 40 -11.90 -4.21 3.23
C GLU A 40 -11.05 -3.19 2.48
N LEU A 41 -11.04 -1.91 2.90
CA LEU A 41 -10.18 -0.90 2.29
C LEU A 41 -8.71 -1.25 2.42
N VAL A 42 -8.26 -1.73 3.59
CA VAL A 42 -6.86 -2.13 3.81
C VAL A 42 -6.50 -3.33 2.94
N LEU A 43 -7.37 -4.32 2.82
CA LEU A 43 -7.16 -5.48 1.93
C LEU A 43 -7.10 -5.07 0.46
N ASN A 44 -7.99 -4.17 0.02
CA ASN A 44 -7.99 -3.67 -1.34
C ASN A 44 -6.76 -2.80 -1.62
N LEU A 45 -6.31 -2.00 -0.65
CA LEU A 45 -5.08 -1.22 -0.73
C LEU A 45 -3.86 -2.12 -0.88
N GLN A 46 -3.76 -3.20 -0.09
CA GLN A 46 -2.68 -4.18 -0.24
C GLN A 46 -2.66 -4.77 -1.65
N ARG A 47 -3.82 -5.17 -2.19
CA ARG A 47 -3.90 -5.70 -3.56
C ARG A 47 -3.49 -4.66 -4.60
N ALA A 48 -3.92 -3.41 -4.46
CA ALA A 48 -3.57 -2.33 -5.37
C ALA A 48 -2.07 -2.03 -5.33
N VAL A 49 -1.46 -1.96 -4.15
CA VAL A 49 -0.01 -1.79 -3.98
C VAL A 49 0.75 -2.97 -4.60
N SER A 50 0.30 -4.20 -4.38
CA SER A 50 0.93 -5.40 -4.96
C SER A 50 0.91 -5.36 -6.49
N ARG A 51 -0.19 -4.93 -7.11
CA ARG A 51 -0.26 -4.77 -8.58
C ARG A 51 0.72 -3.72 -9.11
N LEU A 52 0.89 -2.59 -8.41
CA LEU A 52 1.83 -1.54 -8.81
C LEU A 52 3.29 -1.96 -8.67
N LEU A 53 3.58 -2.83 -7.71
CA LEU A 53 4.91 -3.37 -7.45
C LEU A 53 5.18 -4.68 -8.21
N ASP A 54 4.22 -5.18 -8.98
CA ASP A 54 4.40 -6.40 -9.75
C ASP A 54 5.59 -6.31 -10.70
N GLY A 55 6.40 -7.37 -10.73
CA GLY A 55 7.66 -7.42 -11.47
C GLY A 55 8.81 -6.60 -10.88
N SER A 56 8.56 -5.80 -9.83
CA SER A 56 9.61 -5.00 -9.17
C SER A 56 10.53 -5.82 -8.26
N GLY A 57 10.12 -7.01 -7.80
CA GLY A 57 10.82 -7.79 -6.77
C GLY A 57 10.75 -7.16 -5.37
N ILE A 58 9.82 -6.22 -5.14
CA ILE A 58 9.53 -5.58 -3.87
C ILE A 58 8.16 -6.04 -3.42
N ALA A 59 8.02 -6.46 -2.16
CA ALA A 59 6.75 -6.79 -1.58
C ALA A 59 6.49 -5.98 -0.30
N LEU A 60 5.27 -5.51 -0.15
CA LEU A 60 4.77 -4.81 1.03
C LEU A 60 3.57 -5.59 1.57
N ALA A 61 3.64 -6.04 2.81
CA ALA A 61 2.53 -6.68 3.50
C ALA A 61 1.87 -5.69 4.47
N PHE A 62 0.55 -5.72 4.56
CA PHE A 62 -0.20 -4.80 5.39
C PHE A 62 -0.88 -5.53 6.53
N ILE A 63 -0.80 -4.97 7.74
CA ILE A 63 -1.59 -5.40 8.89
C ILE A 63 -2.51 -4.24 9.29
N ASP A 64 -3.81 -4.49 9.27
CA ASP A 64 -4.78 -3.59 9.88
C ASP A 64 -4.66 -3.68 11.40
N CYS A 65 -4.29 -2.59 12.02
CA CYS A 65 -4.01 -2.54 13.47
C CYS A 65 -5.27 -2.39 14.33
N GLU A 66 -6.45 -2.30 13.72
CA GLU A 66 -7.68 -2.23 14.49
C GLU A 66 -7.92 -3.56 15.25
N GLY A 67 -7.81 -3.50 16.58
CA GLY A 67 -8.02 -4.66 17.45
C GLY A 67 -6.96 -5.76 17.36
N GLN A 68 -5.81 -5.52 16.72
CA GLN A 68 -4.75 -6.52 16.57
C GLN A 68 -3.70 -6.42 17.70
N PRO A 69 -3.50 -7.48 18.52
CA PRO A 69 -2.54 -7.46 19.64
C PRO A 69 -1.11 -7.16 19.20
N ILE A 70 -0.66 -7.65 18.04
CA ILE A 70 0.68 -7.41 17.50
C ILE A 70 0.98 -5.93 17.31
N CYS A 71 -0.03 -5.09 17.13
CA CYS A 71 0.15 -3.66 16.96
C CYS A 71 0.40 -2.90 18.27
N ASN A 72 0.22 -3.58 19.40
CA ASN A 72 0.58 -3.06 20.74
C ASN A 72 2.06 -3.33 21.08
N GLU A 73 2.72 -4.17 20.31
CA GLU A 73 4.14 -4.45 20.48
C GLU A 73 5.00 -3.35 19.85
N GLY A 74 6.25 -3.21 20.32
CA GLY A 74 7.21 -2.28 19.75
C GLY A 74 7.43 -2.54 18.25
N LEU A 75 7.69 -1.48 17.49
CA LEU A 75 8.02 -1.60 16.05
C LEU A 75 9.35 -2.33 15.85
N ARG A 76 9.37 -3.29 14.95
CA ARG A 76 10.61 -3.92 14.48
C ARG A 76 11.32 -3.02 13.47
N ARG A 77 12.60 -3.27 13.23
CA ARG A 77 13.43 -2.45 12.32
C ARG A 77 12.97 -2.48 10.87
N ASP A 78 12.28 -3.54 10.49
CA ASP A 78 11.77 -3.78 9.14
C ASP A 78 10.31 -3.34 8.96
N GLU A 79 9.70 -2.75 9.98
CA GLU A 79 8.31 -2.32 9.96
C GLU A 79 8.16 -0.84 9.67
N LEU A 80 7.13 -0.51 8.89
CA LEU A 80 6.69 0.86 8.62
C LEU A 80 5.30 1.08 9.21
N VAL A 81 4.96 2.33 9.47
CA VAL A 81 3.65 2.74 9.98
C VAL A 81 2.96 3.61 8.96
N LEU A 82 1.78 3.21 8.55
CA LEU A 82 0.85 4.00 7.73
C LEU A 82 -0.32 4.48 8.60
N ARG A 83 -0.50 5.78 8.68
CA ARG A 83 -1.70 6.40 9.23
C ARG A 83 -2.64 6.78 8.08
N LEU A 84 -3.79 6.15 8.00
CA LEU A 84 -4.88 6.58 7.12
C LEU A 84 -5.72 7.62 7.85
N VAL A 85 -5.71 8.87 7.39
CA VAL A 85 -6.40 9.99 8.00
C VAL A 85 -7.63 10.34 7.17
N SER A 86 -8.82 10.36 7.77
CA SER A 86 -10.08 10.59 7.06
C SER A 86 -10.22 12.00 6.47
N GLY A 87 -9.56 12.99 7.09
CA GLY A 87 -9.62 14.41 6.69
C GLY A 87 -8.65 14.79 5.57
N LEU A 88 -8.55 16.12 5.38
CA LEU A 88 -7.50 16.77 4.59
C LEU A 88 -6.27 17.01 5.46
N HIS A 89 -5.12 17.25 4.82
CA HIS A 89 -3.95 17.76 5.53
C HIS A 89 -4.29 19.12 6.19
N PRO A 90 -3.89 19.35 7.46
CA PRO A 90 -4.34 20.53 8.21
C PRO A 90 -3.99 21.88 7.58
N THR A 91 -2.84 21.97 6.92
CA THR A 91 -2.32 23.23 6.36
C THR A 91 -2.32 23.29 4.84
N ASP A 92 -2.50 22.13 4.17
CA ASP A 92 -2.47 22.04 2.71
C ASP A 92 -3.45 20.98 2.20
N SER A 93 -4.56 21.42 1.62
CA SER A 93 -5.59 20.54 1.08
C SER A 93 -5.18 19.81 -0.21
N THR A 94 -4.00 20.08 -0.74
CA THR A 94 -3.44 19.40 -1.93
C THR A 94 -2.47 18.30 -1.58
N THR A 95 -1.97 18.25 -0.34
CA THR A 95 -1.10 17.20 0.16
C THR A 95 -1.93 15.94 0.44
N CYS A 96 -1.67 14.88 -0.33
CA CYS A 96 -2.34 13.59 -0.16
C CYS A 96 -1.56 12.62 0.71
N GLY A 97 -0.23 12.78 0.81
CA GLY A 97 0.65 11.96 1.64
C GLY A 97 1.74 12.78 2.31
N MET A 98 2.31 12.24 3.36
CA MET A 98 3.45 12.81 4.08
C MET A 98 4.28 11.72 4.75
N ALA A 99 5.56 11.65 4.41
CA ALA A 99 6.53 10.82 5.11
C ALA A 99 7.22 11.64 6.21
N PHE A 100 7.25 11.12 7.41
CA PHE A 100 7.99 11.72 8.52
C PHE A 100 9.42 11.19 8.49
N ARG A 101 10.31 12.00 7.96
CA ARG A 101 11.74 11.65 7.83
C ARG A 101 12.35 11.39 9.20
N GLY A 102 13.17 10.36 9.27
CA GLY A 102 14.01 10.12 10.42
C GLY A 102 15.12 11.16 10.56
N THR A 103 15.93 11.02 11.58
CA THR A 103 17.17 11.77 11.76
C THR A 103 18.29 11.12 10.96
N PRO A 104 19.42 11.83 10.68
CA PRO A 104 20.58 11.22 10.06
C PRO A 104 20.99 9.91 10.75
N GLY A 105 21.11 8.83 9.99
CA GLY A 105 21.41 7.48 10.50
C GLY A 105 20.21 6.67 11.03
N ARG A 106 19.01 7.26 11.06
CA ARG A 106 17.76 6.54 11.41
C ARG A 106 16.71 6.82 10.35
N PRO A 107 16.40 5.87 9.45
CA PRO A 107 15.34 6.03 8.46
C PRO A 107 14.00 6.33 9.14
N GLY A 108 13.15 7.10 8.49
CA GLY A 108 11.80 7.35 8.93
C GLY A 108 11.00 6.04 8.89
N VAL A 109 10.02 5.92 9.76
CA VAL A 109 9.16 4.74 9.83
C VAL A 109 7.67 5.07 9.70
N LEU A 110 7.31 6.37 9.77
CA LEU A 110 5.93 6.83 9.83
C LEU A 110 5.57 7.63 8.56
N MET A 111 4.45 7.28 7.97
CA MET A 111 3.80 8.06 6.92
C MET A 111 2.32 8.27 7.24
N SER A 112 1.76 9.36 6.74
CA SER A 112 0.33 9.64 6.78
C SER A 112 -0.21 9.81 5.37
N VAL A 113 -1.40 9.28 5.09
CA VAL A 113 -2.13 9.48 3.84
C VAL A 113 -3.50 10.05 4.15
N TYR A 114 -3.87 11.12 3.46
CA TYR A 114 -5.05 11.93 3.72
C TYR A 114 -6.17 11.59 2.73
N ARG A 115 -7.15 10.83 3.19
CA ARG A 115 -8.31 10.40 2.39
C ARG A 115 -9.07 11.57 1.77
N GLY A 116 -9.20 12.68 2.49
CA GLY A 116 -9.90 13.87 1.99
C GLY A 116 -9.29 14.42 0.71
N CYS A 117 -7.95 14.40 0.58
CA CYS A 117 -7.26 14.77 -0.66
C CYS A 117 -7.58 13.77 -1.78
N VAL A 118 -7.51 12.46 -1.52
CA VAL A 118 -7.81 11.40 -2.49
C VAL A 118 -9.25 11.51 -3.01
N LEU A 119 -10.22 11.72 -2.13
CA LEU A 119 -11.63 11.90 -2.51
C LEU A 119 -11.87 13.16 -3.35
N LYS A 120 -11.15 14.25 -3.04
CA LYS A 120 -11.18 15.50 -3.85
C LYS A 120 -10.65 15.23 -5.25
N THR A 121 -9.48 14.57 -5.36
CA THR A 121 -8.87 14.18 -6.64
C THR A 121 -9.81 13.25 -7.43
N SER A 122 -10.41 12.25 -6.79
CA SER A 122 -11.38 11.35 -7.43
C SER A 122 -12.55 12.10 -8.05
N LYS A 123 -13.12 13.09 -7.33
CA LYS A 123 -14.21 13.93 -7.87
C LYS A 123 -13.77 14.74 -9.10
N GLN A 124 -12.56 15.29 -9.08
CA GLN A 124 -11.99 16.05 -10.21
C GLN A 124 -11.80 15.15 -11.44
N LEU A 125 -11.21 13.95 -11.25
CA LEU A 125 -11.00 12.98 -12.33
C LEU A 125 -12.32 12.49 -12.94
N ARG A 126 -13.33 12.20 -12.12
CA ARG A 126 -14.68 11.84 -12.60
C ARG A 126 -15.31 12.97 -13.40
N GLY A 127 -15.17 14.22 -12.96
CA GLY A 127 -15.61 15.40 -13.73
C GLY A 127 -14.94 15.49 -15.11
N LEU A 128 -13.62 15.25 -15.15
CA LEU A 128 -12.85 15.22 -16.41
C LEU A 128 -13.28 14.05 -17.31
N ALA A 129 -13.47 12.86 -16.77
CA ALA A 129 -13.93 11.70 -17.52
C ALA A 129 -15.29 11.92 -18.17
N LEU A 130 -16.21 12.53 -17.46
CA LEU A 130 -17.57 12.86 -17.97
C LEU A 130 -17.56 13.95 -19.02
N SER A 131 -16.62 14.91 -18.95
CA SER A 131 -16.49 16.01 -19.93
C SER A 131 -15.72 15.60 -21.19
N ARG A 132 -14.80 14.65 -21.06
CA ARG A 132 -14.02 14.08 -22.15
C ARG A 132 -14.61 12.70 -22.47
N THR A 133 -15.42 12.54 -23.47
CA THR A 133 -16.12 11.33 -23.90
C THR A 133 -15.23 10.05 -24.04
N ARG A 134 -14.07 9.93 -23.39
CA ARG A 134 -13.02 8.97 -23.74
C ARG A 134 -12.42 8.12 -22.62
N SER A 135 -12.62 8.41 -21.33
CA SER A 135 -11.90 7.62 -20.31
C SER A 135 -12.84 6.99 -19.30
N THR A 136 -13.39 5.82 -19.64
CA THR A 136 -14.10 4.96 -18.68
C THR A 136 -13.18 4.49 -17.56
N VAL A 137 -11.90 4.34 -17.82
CA VAL A 137 -10.86 3.90 -16.89
C VAL A 137 -10.79 4.77 -15.63
N LEU A 138 -10.90 6.10 -15.78
CA LEU A 138 -10.92 7.03 -14.62
C LEU A 138 -12.16 6.86 -13.74
N LEU A 139 -13.28 6.38 -14.29
CA LEU A 139 -14.51 6.12 -13.55
C LEU A 139 -14.44 4.81 -12.73
N GLU A 140 -13.60 3.88 -13.17
CA GLU A 140 -13.42 2.56 -12.54
C GLU A 140 -12.40 2.56 -11.40
N LEU A 141 -11.56 3.60 -11.29
CA LEU A 141 -10.59 3.71 -10.21
C LEU A 141 -11.29 3.72 -8.85
N THR A 142 -10.96 2.72 -8.04
CA THR A 142 -11.42 2.65 -6.65
C THR A 142 -10.61 3.57 -5.76
N GLU A 143 -11.08 3.81 -4.54
CA GLU A 143 -10.32 4.56 -3.54
C GLU A 143 -8.98 3.88 -3.23
N ALA A 144 -8.96 2.56 -3.15
CA ALA A 144 -7.75 1.78 -2.91
C ALA A 144 -6.72 1.94 -4.04
N ASP A 145 -7.18 1.96 -5.30
CA ASP A 145 -6.30 2.20 -6.45
C ASP A 145 -5.65 3.58 -6.39
N MET A 146 -6.39 4.58 -5.95
CA MET A 146 -5.87 5.94 -5.83
C MET A 146 -4.96 6.14 -4.60
N LEU A 147 -5.20 5.41 -3.50
CA LEU A 147 -4.33 5.43 -2.32
C LEU A 147 -2.98 4.75 -2.58
N ALA A 148 -2.96 3.69 -3.40
CA ALA A 148 -1.78 2.86 -3.59
C ALA A 148 -0.53 3.60 -4.12
N PRO A 149 -0.59 4.44 -5.18
CA PRO A 149 0.58 5.19 -5.63
C PRO A 149 1.07 6.19 -4.58
N ILE A 150 0.17 6.77 -3.77
CA ILE A 150 0.53 7.70 -2.71
C ILE A 150 1.30 6.97 -1.61
N VAL A 151 0.81 5.79 -1.18
CA VAL A 151 1.50 4.97 -0.18
C VAL A 151 2.89 4.58 -0.66
N ILE A 152 3.04 4.12 -1.92
CA ILE A 152 4.36 3.78 -2.49
C ILE A 152 5.27 5.01 -2.52
N HIS A 153 4.76 6.17 -2.91
CA HIS A 153 5.48 7.43 -2.91
C HIS A 153 6.05 7.76 -1.52
N GLU A 154 5.23 7.68 -0.48
CA GLU A 154 5.67 7.95 0.89
C GLU A 154 6.65 6.89 1.42
N VAL A 155 6.50 5.61 1.03
CA VAL A 155 7.48 4.56 1.32
C VAL A 155 8.84 4.91 0.73
N VAL A 156 8.89 5.42 -0.51
CA VAL A 156 10.15 5.86 -1.14
C VAL A 156 10.79 6.97 -0.32
N HIS A 157 10.03 7.98 0.12
CA HIS A 157 10.55 9.05 0.97
C HIS A 157 11.12 8.56 2.30
N LEU A 158 10.54 7.51 2.89
CA LEU A 158 11.04 6.92 4.14
C LEU A 158 12.34 6.14 3.92
N LEU A 159 12.43 5.39 2.83
CA LEU A 159 13.53 4.46 2.57
C LEU A 159 14.70 5.08 1.81
N LEU A 160 14.43 6.10 0.99
CA LEU A 160 15.42 6.83 0.20
C LEU A 160 15.34 8.33 0.53
N PRO A 161 15.71 8.75 1.75
CA PRO A 161 15.62 10.14 2.15
C PRO A 161 16.56 11.02 1.30
N GLY A 162 16.05 12.19 0.88
CA GLY A 162 16.82 13.16 0.08
C GLY A 162 16.70 12.98 -1.43
N GLU A 163 16.00 11.95 -1.90
CA GLU A 163 15.73 11.80 -3.33
C GLU A 163 14.85 12.92 -3.87
N ALA A 164 15.26 13.46 -5.03
CA ALA A 164 14.42 14.36 -5.81
C ALA A 164 13.31 13.56 -6.49
N HIS A 165 12.14 14.17 -6.61
CA HIS A 165 11.04 13.57 -7.37
C HIS A 165 11.45 13.33 -8.83
N GLY A 166 10.95 12.25 -9.41
CA GLY A 166 11.22 11.79 -10.77
C GLY A 166 9.94 11.60 -11.59
N LEU A 167 9.87 10.53 -12.35
CA LEU A 167 8.75 10.19 -13.23
C LEU A 167 7.89 9.06 -12.64
N GLY A 168 6.70 8.87 -13.19
CA GLY A 168 5.76 7.82 -12.81
C GLY A 168 5.22 8.02 -11.39
N ILE A 169 5.15 6.95 -10.59
CA ILE A 169 4.68 7.02 -9.20
C ILE A 169 5.50 7.98 -8.34
N TRP A 170 6.75 8.25 -8.74
CA TRP A 170 7.69 9.12 -8.01
C TRP A 170 7.53 10.61 -8.34
N GLN A 171 6.51 11.02 -9.06
CA GLN A 171 6.23 12.45 -9.31
C GLN A 171 5.69 13.13 -8.05
N ALA A 172 6.00 14.42 -7.88
CA ALA A 172 5.44 15.22 -6.79
C ALA A 172 3.90 15.36 -6.90
N VAL A 173 3.37 15.37 -8.14
CA VAL A 173 1.94 15.47 -8.44
C VAL A 173 1.63 14.55 -9.62
N LEU A 174 0.63 13.68 -9.45
CA LEU A 174 0.11 12.86 -10.54
C LEU A 174 -0.91 13.66 -11.37
N ALA A 175 -0.67 13.78 -12.66
CA ALA A 175 -1.58 14.41 -13.62
C ALA A 175 -2.72 13.44 -14.02
N ALA A 176 -3.71 13.94 -14.77
CA ALA A 176 -4.83 13.11 -15.23
C ALA A 176 -4.36 11.90 -16.08
N ASP A 177 -3.36 12.11 -16.93
CA ASP A 177 -2.80 11.05 -17.78
C ASP A 177 -2.09 9.96 -16.94
N ASP A 178 -1.51 10.32 -15.78
CA ASP A 178 -0.91 9.33 -14.88
C ASP A 178 -1.99 8.47 -14.21
N TRP A 179 -3.14 9.05 -13.88
CA TRP A 179 -4.28 8.31 -13.36
C TRP A 179 -4.89 7.38 -14.40
N GLU A 180 -4.91 7.78 -15.68
CA GLU A 180 -5.30 6.89 -16.79
C GLU A 180 -4.31 5.74 -16.95
N ARG A 181 -3.01 6.02 -16.90
CA ARG A 181 -1.96 5.00 -16.92
C ARG A 181 -2.05 4.05 -15.72
N LEU A 182 -2.42 4.57 -14.54
CA LEU A 182 -2.69 3.74 -13.36
C LEU A 182 -3.82 2.74 -13.63
N GLY A 183 -4.95 3.22 -14.12
CA GLY A 183 -6.11 2.37 -14.42
C GLY A 183 -5.84 1.34 -15.52
N ASN A 184 -4.96 1.67 -16.47
CA ASN A 184 -4.48 0.74 -17.52
C ASN A 184 -3.38 -0.22 -17.02
N GLY A 185 -2.90 -0.10 -15.76
CA GLY A 185 -1.80 -0.91 -15.24
C GLY A 185 -0.41 -0.53 -15.79
N GLU A 186 -0.28 0.64 -16.39
CA GLU A 186 0.95 1.14 -17.03
C GLU A 186 1.79 2.03 -16.11
N LEU A 187 1.20 2.56 -15.03
CA LEU A 187 1.93 3.36 -14.05
C LEU A 187 2.83 2.46 -13.21
N LYS A 188 4.14 2.64 -13.30
CA LYS A 188 5.14 1.81 -12.62
C LYS A 188 6.19 2.68 -11.91
N LEU A 189 6.93 2.07 -10.99
CA LEU A 189 8.19 2.62 -10.51
C LEU A 189 9.23 2.60 -11.64
N GLY A 190 10.02 3.67 -11.76
CA GLY A 190 11.16 3.69 -12.66
C GLY A 190 12.20 2.62 -12.31
N ALA A 191 12.91 2.08 -13.30
CA ALA A 191 13.84 0.97 -13.11
C ALA A 191 14.98 1.31 -12.13
N ASP A 192 15.52 2.53 -12.20
CA ASP A 192 16.57 3.01 -11.28
C ASP A 192 16.06 3.04 -9.83
N LEU A 193 14.90 3.66 -9.60
CA LEU A 193 14.28 3.73 -8.28
C LEU A 193 13.97 2.33 -7.73
N THR A 194 13.46 1.44 -8.58
CA THR A 194 13.21 0.04 -8.22
C THR A 194 14.48 -0.66 -7.77
N SER A 195 15.59 -0.49 -8.50
CA SER A 195 16.89 -1.08 -8.15
C SER A 195 17.39 -0.61 -6.80
N ARG A 196 17.27 0.68 -6.52
CA ARG A 196 17.72 1.30 -5.27
C ARG A 196 16.86 0.88 -4.08
N LEU A 197 15.54 0.81 -4.26
CA LEU A 197 14.65 0.27 -3.23
C LEU A 197 14.99 -1.18 -2.92
N ARG A 198 15.20 -2.04 -3.93
CA ARG A 198 15.63 -3.43 -3.71
C ARG A 198 16.89 -3.51 -2.86
N ALA A 199 17.88 -2.67 -3.15
CA ALA A 199 19.12 -2.66 -2.37
C ALA A 199 18.86 -2.36 -0.88
N VAL A 200 17.96 -1.39 -0.57
CA VAL A 200 17.58 -1.07 0.81
C VAL A 200 16.83 -2.22 1.47
N PHE A 201 15.92 -2.88 0.74
CA PHE A 201 15.19 -4.05 1.25
C PHE A 201 16.13 -5.21 1.57
N SER A 202 17.10 -5.48 0.68
CA SER A 202 18.07 -6.57 0.86
C SER A 202 19.05 -6.30 2.01
N ALA A 203 19.50 -5.05 2.18
CA ALA A 203 20.46 -4.67 3.22
C ALA A 203 19.89 -4.76 4.64
N GLN A 204 18.58 -4.71 4.79
CA GLN A 204 17.89 -4.73 6.09
C GLN A 204 17.25 -6.10 6.42
N ALA A 205 17.43 -7.10 5.54
CA ALA A 205 17.01 -8.45 5.86
C ALA A 205 17.79 -8.93 7.10
N PRO A 206 17.10 -9.52 8.11
CA PRO A 206 17.78 -10.00 9.31
C PRO A 206 18.83 -11.04 8.88
N ALA A 207 20.08 -10.86 9.35
CA ALA A 207 21.10 -11.87 9.19
C ALA A 207 20.52 -13.19 9.77
N THR A 208 20.36 -14.20 8.92
CA THR A 208 20.01 -15.54 9.38
C THR A 208 21.14 -15.94 10.33
N HIS A 209 20.84 -16.01 11.65
CA HIS A 209 21.72 -16.69 12.57
C HIS A 209 21.93 -18.09 12.01
N ALA A 210 23.09 -18.32 11.41
CA ALA A 210 23.58 -19.65 11.21
C ALA A 210 23.77 -20.22 12.63
N GLU A 211 22.78 -20.98 13.10
CA GLU A 211 22.95 -21.81 14.28
C GLU A 211 24.10 -22.78 13.97
N GLY A 212 25.28 -22.42 14.48
CA GLY A 212 26.42 -23.30 14.55
C GLY A 212 26.02 -24.49 15.41
N ARG A 213 26.13 -25.65 14.84
CA ARG A 213 26.13 -26.97 15.53
C ARG A 213 27.36 -27.08 16.39
#